data_718aad3ab48882d3afd3a54237c1d9d2
#
_entry.id   718aad3ab48882d3afd3a54237c1d9d2
#
_cell.length_a   1.000
_cell.length_b   1.000
_cell.length_c   1.000
_cell.angle_alpha   90.00
_cell.angle_beta   90.00
_cell.angle_gamma   90.00
#
_symmetry.space_group_name_H-M   'P 1'
#
loop_
_entity.id
_entity.type
_entity.pdbx_description
1 polymer ?
#
loop_
_entity_poly.entity_id
_entity_poly.type
_entity_poly.pdbx_seq_one_letter_code
_entity_poly.pdbx_strand_id
1 'polypeptide(L)'
;MVGHVESLLEAWGAEPPGVLRASGLGVRELRRVARSLDVEESVAALVVEVAAAAGLVADIGGLGAHWQPTTAYDGWRAAAPEHRWLVLARSWLTMSRLPGLVGRRDDRDKVIAALGPDVERSLAPEIRRTVLGALAEVPAGSAPEPASLGALLSWRAPRRGGRLRDLAVEWTLAEAAALGVTGRGALSAAGRALLTDDEAAAAAALAAVLPPPLDHVLLQADLTAVAPGPLEPDLARELALVADVESSGGATVFRISAASVRRALDAGRSASELHELFKSRSRTPVPQALTYLVDDVARRHGVLRVGTATAYVRCDDDALLAEVLVARKAAPLRLRRLAPTVLTAHASVENVLDVLREAGYAPVAESPDGAVVIKRTTAHRTAGRPRPPRLAGDAPMPTAAQVANSVRGLRAGDEAARAARRAPVTTSGAVYSPHSRGSDALAVLQHAALDRRPVWLRYVNAQGQASHRIVEPTSVNGGYLTAYDHRREDTLTFALHRVTGVSELLGDEAP
;
A
#
# COMPACT_ATOMS: atom_id res chain seq x y z
N MET A 1 15.26 0.82 5.29
CA MET A 1 13.92 0.76 4.66
C MET A 1 13.50 -0.64 4.26
N VAL A 2 14.24 -1.37 3.41
CA VAL A 2 13.87 -2.75 2.99
C VAL A 2 13.63 -3.66 4.20
N GLY A 3 14.55 -3.73 5.15
CA GLY A 3 14.38 -4.52 6.37
C GLY A 3 13.20 -4.07 7.23
N HIS A 4 12.92 -2.77 7.35
CA HIS A 4 11.75 -2.27 8.10
C HIS A 4 10.43 -2.73 7.47
N VAL A 5 10.32 -2.69 6.13
CA VAL A 5 9.13 -3.20 5.43
C VAL A 5 8.99 -4.71 5.63
N GLU A 6 10.07 -5.47 5.55
CA GLU A 6 10.06 -6.91 5.81
C GLU A 6 9.59 -7.23 7.24
N SER A 7 10.19 -6.61 8.25
CA SER A 7 9.81 -6.81 9.66
C SER A 7 8.35 -6.41 9.93
N LEU A 8 7.88 -5.30 9.34
CA LEU A 8 6.48 -4.89 9.40
C LEU A 8 5.55 -5.99 8.87
N LEU A 9 5.87 -6.51 7.67
CA LEU A 9 5.00 -7.46 6.98
C LEU A 9 5.02 -8.85 7.63
N GLU A 10 6.13 -9.25 8.21
CA GLU A 10 6.20 -10.46 9.04
C GLU A 10 5.32 -10.33 10.28
N ALA A 11 5.43 -9.22 11.00
CA ALA A 11 4.59 -8.95 12.17
C ALA A 11 3.09 -8.92 11.82
N TRP A 12 2.71 -8.23 10.73
CA TRP A 12 1.33 -8.13 10.29
C TRP A 12 0.79 -9.42 9.66
N GLY A 13 1.67 -10.30 9.18
CA GLY A 13 1.30 -11.65 8.75
C GLY A 13 0.91 -12.54 9.92
N ALA A 14 1.55 -12.35 11.08
CA ALA A 14 1.27 -13.08 12.32
C ALA A 14 0.10 -12.47 13.11
N GLU A 15 0.11 -11.14 13.30
CA GLU A 15 -0.90 -10.39 14.05
C GLU A 15 -1.40 -9.17 13.23
N PRO A 16 -2.40 -9.36 12.37
CA PRO A 16 -2.91 -8.30 11.51
C PRO A 16 -3.62 -7.20 12.31
N PRO A 17 -3.24 -5.91 12.17
CA PRO A 17 -3.92 -4.82 12.84
C PRO A 17 -5.28 -4.51 12.19
N GLY A 18 -6.24 -4.07 13.01
CA GLY A 18 -7.56 -3.68 12.54
C GLY A 18 -7.55 -2.41 11.69
N VAL A 19 -8.46 -2.36 10.71
CA VAL A 19 -8.74 -1.15 9.92
C VAL A 19 -9.71 -0.25 10.68
N LEU A 20 -9.43 1.06 10.71
CA LEU A 20 -10.37 2.05 11.29
C LEU A 20 -11.67 2.10 10.48
N ARG A 21 -12.81 2.42 11.14
CA ARG A 21 -14.12 2.57 10.47
C ARG A 21 -14.11 3.60 9.32
N ALA A 22 -13.30 4.65 9.44
CA ALA A 22 -13.12 5.68 8.41
C ALA A 22 -11.98 5.35 7.43
N SER A 23 -11.55 4.09 7.35
CA SER A 23 -10.33 3.66 6.71
C SER A 23 -9.06 4.14 7.43
N GLY A 24 -7.93 3.45 7.21
CA GLY A 24 -6.64 3.80 7.78
C GLY A 24 -6.22 2.94 8.97
N LEU A 25 -5.01 3.23 9.47
CA LEU A 25 -4.36 2.58 10.59
C LEU A 25 -4.49 3.43 11.86
N GLY A 26 -4.86 2.82 12.98
CA GLY A 26 -5.00 3.53 14.25
C GLY A 26 -3.68 4.11 14.76
N VAL A 27 -3.72 5.26 15.41
CA VAL A 27 -2.54 5.93 15.99
C VAL A 27 -1.77 5.01 16.95
N ARG A 28 -2.49 4.21 17.76
CA ARG A 28 -1.85 3.25 18.69
C ARG A 28 -1.08 2.18 17.94
N GLU A 29 -1.62 1.70 16.82
CA GLU A 29 -0.96 0.70 15.98
C GLU A 29 0.27 1.29 15.29
N LEU A 30 0.18 2.51 14.77
CA LEU A 30 1.34 3.19 14.20
C LEU A 30 2.47 3.33 15.22
N ARG A 31 2.16 3.70 16.47
CA ARG A 31 3.13 3.75 17.57
C ARG A 31 3.69 2.38 17.94
N ARG A 32 2.90 1.31 17.82
CA ARG A 32 3.37 -0.06 17.99
C ARG A 32 4.40 -0.40 16.90
N VAL A 33 4.09 -0.06 15.64
CA VAL A 33 5.01 -0.22 14.52
C VAL A 33 6.31 0.56 14.74
N ALA A 34 6.23 1.84 15.12
CA ALA A 34 7.40 2.68 15.38
C ALA A 34 8.33 2.04 16.45
N ARG A 35 7.75 1.55 17.53
CA ARG A 35 8.51 0.87 18.61
C ARG A 35 9.09 -0.46 18.16
N SER A 36 8.34 -1.28 17.41
CA SER A 36 8.83 -2.58 16.95
C SER A 36 9.95 -2.47 15.92
N LEU A 37 9.96 -1.39 15.14
CA LEU A 37 10.99 -1.10 14.14
C LEU A 37 12.14 -0.24 14.71
N ASP A 38 12.02 0.22 15.95
CA ASP A 38 12.96 1.16 16.60
C ASP A 38 13.22 2.41 15.74
N VAL A 39 12.13 3.05 15.29
CA VAL A 39 12.17 4.26 14.45
C VAL A 39 11.19 5.31 14.95
N GLU A 40 11.39 6.57 14.52
CA GLU A 40 10.44 7.66 14.75
C GLU A 40 9.07 7.38 14.09
N GLU A 41 7.98 7.93 14.66
CA GLU A 41 6.61 7.77 14.12
C GLU A 41 6.49 8.23 12.66
N SER A 42 7.24 9.24 12.25
CA SER A 42 7.30 9.74 10.86
C SER A 42 7.89 8.73 9.89
N VAL A 43 8.94 8.03 10.30
CA VAL A 43 9.55 6.95 9.51
C VAL A 43 8.64 5.72 9.47
N ALA A 44 8.00 5.38 10.59
CA ALA A 44 7.01 4.30 10.62
C ALA A 44 5.84 4.59 9.68
N ALA A 45 5.34 5.83 9.63
CA ALA A 45 4.31 6.24 8.68
C ALA A 45 4.79 6.07 7.23
N LEU A 46 6.02 6.47 6.91
CA LEU A 46 6.62 6.27 5.59
C LEU A 46 6.70 4.78 5.22
N VAL A 47 7.18 3.93 6.14
CA VAL A 47 7.28 2.46 5.93
C VAL A 47 5.93 1.87 5.57
N VAL A 48 4.89 2.19 6.34
CA VAL A 48 3.53 1.70 6.15
C VAL A 48 2.94 2.18 4.82
N GLU A 49 3.07 3.48 4.51
CA GLU A 49 2.53 4.07 3.29
C GLU A 49 3.23 3.55 2.03
N VAL A 50 4.56 3.39 2.07
CA VAL A 50 5.34 2.84 0.95
C VAL A 50 5.02 1.36 0.74
N ALA A 51 4.89 0.57 1.81
CA ALA A 51 4.51 -0.84 1.71
C ALA A 51 3.12 -1.00 1.04
N ALA A 52 2.16 -0.15 1.41
CA ALA A 52 0.83 -0.15 0.79
C ALA A 52 0.87 0.34 -0.67
N ALA A 53 1.63 1.41 -0.97
CA ALA A 53 1.81 1.91 -2.33
C ALA A 53 2.50 0.89 -3.25
N ALA A 54 3.42 0.08 -2.70
CA ALA A 54 4.08 -1.02 -3.39
C ALA A 54 3.16 -2.25 -3.59
N GLY A 55 1.93 -2.22 -3.06
CA GLY A 55 1.00 -3.33 -3.14
C GLY A 55 1.36 -4.53 -2.27
N LEU A 56 2.27 -4.34 -1.30
CA LEU A 56 2.71 -5.40 -0.39
C LEU A 56 1.77 -5.57 0.81
N VAL A 57 0.92 -4.57 1.08
CA VAL A 57 -0.09 -4.54 2.14
C VAL A 57 -1.44 -4.15 1.55
N ALA A 58 -2.50 -4.80 2.01
CA ALA A 58 -3.88 -4.42 1.69
C ALA A 58 -4.81 -4.72 2.87
N ASP A 59 -5.97 -4.07 2.90
CA ASP A 59 -7.08 -4.45 3.76
C ASP A 59 -7.90 -5.58 3.11
N ILE A 60 -8.46 -6.47 3.92
CA ILE A 60 -9.27 -7.58 3.42
C ILE A 60 -10.70 -7.12 3.08
N GLY A 61 -11.12 -5.95 3.57
CA GLY A 61 -12.49 -5.47 3.45
C GLY A 61 -13.50 -6.25 4.30
N GLY A 62 -14.69 -5.69 4.52
CA GLY A 62 -15.80 -6.33 5.25
C GLY A 62 -15.84 -6.05 6.74
N LEU A 63 -16.72 -6.77 7.45
CA LEU A 63 -16.84 -6.69 8.91
C LEU A 63 -15.59 -7.28 9.56
N GLY A 64 -14.86 -6.46 10.32
CA GLY A 64 -13.59 -6.86 10.95
C GLY A 64 -12.40 -6.78 10.00
N ALA A 65 -12.37 -5.81 9.08
CA ALA A 65 -11.26 -5.59 8.16
C ALA A 65 -9.92 -5.42 8.89
N HIS A 66 -8.88 -6.07 8.37
CA HIS A 66 -7.51 -6.03 8.90
C HIS A 66 -6.53 -5.72 7.78
N TRP A 67 -5.43 -5.05 8.13
CA TRP A 67 -4.29 -4.86 7.24
C TRP A 67 -3.43 -6.12 7.23
N GLN A 68 -3.17 -6.67 6.04
CA GLN A 68 -2.39 -7.91 5.89
C GLN A 68 -1.40 -7.82 4.74
N PRO A 69 -0.28 -8.57 4.80
CA PRO A 69 0.57 -8.76 3.64
C PRO A 69 -0.21 -9.39 2.49
N THR A 70 0.06 -8.92 1.28
CA THR A 70 -0.50 -9.49 0.05
C THR A 70 0.34 -10.67 -0.44
N THR A 71 -0.15 -11.41 -1.42
CA THR A 71 0.62 -12.47 -2.10
C THR A 71 1.85 -11.93 -2.84
N ALA A 72 1.85 -10.63 -3.20
CA ALA A 72 3.00 -9.98 -3.82
C ALA A 72 4.21 -9.88 -2.88
N TYR A 73 3.99 -9.89 -1.56
CA TYR A 73 5.05 -9.88 -0.57
C TYR A 73 5.99 -11.06 -0.68
N ASP A 74 5.47 -12.27 -0.92
CA ASP A 74 6.30 -13.47 -1.00
C ASP A 74 7.30 -13.39 -2.17
N GLY A 75 6.85 -12.91 -3.34
CA GLY A 75 7.73 -12.65 -4.48
C GLY A 75 8.73 -11.52 -4.24
N TRP A 76 8.28 -10.40 -3.61
CA TRP A 76 9.15 -9.29 -3.25
C TRP A 76 10.24 -9.73 -2.26
N ARG A 77 9.88 -10.52 -1.24
CA ARG A 77 10.81 -11.04 -0.24
C ARG A 77 11.90 -11.94 -0.85
N ALA A 78 11.54 -12.72 -1.87
CA ALA A 78 12.48 -13.62 -2.56
C ALA A 78 13.45 -12.90 -3.52
N ALA A 79 13.17 -11.62 -3.86
CA ALA A 79 14.01 -10.85 -4.77
C ALA A 79 15.30 -10.35 -4.09
N ALA A 80 16.32 -10.05 -4.92
CA ALA A 80 17.57 -9.46 -4.44
C ALA A 80 17.35 -8.07 -3.80
N PRO A 81 18.17 -7.65 -2.83
CA PRO A 81 17.98 -6.42 -2.06
C PRO A 81 17.79 -5.17 -2.90
N GLU A 82 18.55 -5.01 -3.99
CA GLU A 82 18.46 -3.87 -4.92
C GLU A 82 17.13 -3.84 -5.66
N HIS A 83 16.57 -4.97 -6.02
CA HIS A 83 15.25 -5.07 -6.65
C HIS A 83 14.12 -4.82 -5.64
N ARG A 84 14.28 -5.29 -4.41
CA ARG A 84 13.35 -5.01 -3.30
C ARG A 84 13.28 -3.52 -3.02
N TRP A 85 14.44 -2.87 -2.98
CA TRP A 85 14.55 -1.43 -2.80
C TRP A 85 13.91 -0.66 -3.97
N LEU A 86 14.19 -1.09 -5.21
CA LEU A 86 13.66 -0.44 -6.42
C LEU A 86 12.13 -0.39 -6.41
N VAL A 87 11.48 -1.48 -6.03
CA VAL A 87 10.01 -1.53 -5.89
C VAL A 87 9.51 -0.48 -4.91
N LEU A 88 10.15 -0.34 -3.74
CA LEU A 88 9.77 0.63 -2.72
C LEU A 88 10.03 2.07 -3.17
N ALA A 89 11.23 2.34 -3.68
CA ALA A 89 11.64 3.69 -4.11
C ALA A 89 10.78 4.21 -5.27
N ARG A 90 10.47 3.35 -6.24
CA ARG A 90 9.57 3.68 -7.35
C ARG A 90 8.13 3.93 -6.87
N SER A 91 7.62 3.07 -6.00
CA SER A 91 6.29 3.23 -5.43
C SER A 91 6.19 4.54 -4.66
N TRP A 92 7.20 4.89 -3.86
CA TRP A 92 7.28 6.17 -3.17
C TRP A 92 7.30 7.35 -4.15
N LEU A 93 8.13 7.30 -5.19
CA LEU A 93 8.25 8.40 -6.15
C LEU A 93 6.93 8.69 -6.88
N THR A 94 6.11 7.67 -7.08
CA THR A 94 4.87 7.74 -7.89
C THR A 94 3.59 7.78 -7.07
N MET A 95 3.64 7.50 -5.77
CA MET A 95 2.42 7.50 -4.94
C MET A 95 1.89 8.92 -4.72
N SER A 96 0.57 9.10 -4.79
CA SER A 96 -0.15 10.35 -4.50
C SER A 96 -0.27 10.68 -3.02
N ARG A 97 0.36 9.89 -2.14
CA ARG A 97 0.23 9.98 -0.69
C ARG A 97 1.42 10.75 -0.09
N LEU A 98 1.16 11.58 0.92
CA LEU A 98 2.17 12.34 1.66
C LEU A 98 2.27 11.81 3.10
N PRO A 99 3.21 10.91 3.41
CA PRO A 99 3.41 10.36 4.77
C PRO A 99 3.61 11.43 5.84
N GLY A 100 4.24 12.55 5.50
CA GLY A 100 4.43 13.69 6.42
C GLY A 100 3.15 14.36 6.92
N LEU A 101 1.98 14.03 6.37
CA LEU A 101 0.69 14.46 6.90
C LEU A 101 0.21 13.60 8.07
N VAL A 102 0.69 12.36 8.19
CA VAL A 102 0.26 11.44 9.25
C VAL A 102 0.55 12.02 10.63
N GLY A 103 -0.42 11.90 11.53
CA GLY A 103 -0.34 12.46 12.88
C GLY A 103 -0.65 13.96 12.98
N ARG A 104 -0.74 14.68 11.86
CA ARG A 104 -1.20 16.08 11.84
C ARG A 104 -2.73 16.14 11.96
N ARG A 105 -3.25 17.34 12.20
CA ARG A 105 -4.68 17.58 12.25
C ARG A 105 -5.18 18.18 10.94
N ASP A 106 -6.32 17.69 10.49
CA ASP A 106 -7.05 18.27 9.36
C ASP A 106 -7.80 19.55 9.75
N ASP A 107 -8.52 20.15 8.79
CA ASP A 107 -9.31 21.38 9.00
C ASP A 107 -10.48 21.19 10.02
N ARG A 108 -10.79 19.94 10.38
CA ARG A 108 -11.81 19.56 11.37
C ARG A 108 -11.20 19.15 12.71
N ASP A 109 -9.93 19.47 12.94
CA ASP A 109 -9.15 19.10 14.12
C ASP A 109 -9.01 17.57 14.37
N LYS A 110 -9.27 16.74 13.32
CA LYS A 110 -9.12 15.29 13.37
C LYS A 110 -7.69 14.89 12.99
N VAL A 111 -7.14 13.94 13.72
CA VAL A 111 -5.81 13.38 13.43
C VAL A 111 -5.85 12.60 12.12
N ILE A 112 -4.97 12.92 11.20
CA ILE A 112 -4.78 12.22 9.92
C ILE A 112 -4.12 10.88 10.19
N ALA A 113 -4.81 9.80 9.85
CA ALA A 113 -4.35 8.43 10.05
C ALA A 113 -3.50 7.95 8.87
N ALA A 114 -2.46 7.16 9.15
CA ALA A 114 -1.76 6.42 8.10
C ALA A 114 -2.73 5.48 7.37
N LEU A 115 -2.50 5.21 6.11
CA LEU A 115 -3.37 4.43 5.22
C LEU A 115 -4.79 5.00 5.05
N GLY A 116 -5.07 6.15 5.66
CA GLY A 116 -6.34 6.86 5.49
C GLY A 116 -6.41 7.66 4.18
N PRO A 117 -7.59 8.11 3.76
CA PRO A 117 -7.75 8.91 2.54
C PRO A 117 -7.17 10.32 2.68
N ASP A 118 -7.09 10.84 3.91
CA ASP A 118 -6.70 12.23 4.16
C ASP A 118 -5.21 12.52 3.91
N VAL A 119 -4.39 11.50 3.64
CA VAL A 119 -2.97 11.67 3.25
C VAL A 119 -2.78 11.84 1.74
N GLU A 120 -3.83 11.65 0.94
CA GLU A 120 -3.74 11.75 -0.52
C GLU A 120 -3.60 13.20 -0.99
N ARG A 121 -2.62 13.42 -1.88
CA ARG A 121 -2.36 14.69 -2.56
C ARG A 121 -1.90 14.39 -3.98
N SER A 122 -2.71 14.72 -4.96
CA SER A 122 -2.45 14.44 -6.38
C SER A 122 -1.12 15.01 -6.89
N LEU A 123 -0.65 16.09 -6.28
CA LEU A 123 0.62 16.74 -6.64
C LEU A 123 1.85 16.14 -5.94
N ALA A 124 1.70 15.15 -5.06
CA ALA A 124 2.83 14.58 -4.33
C ALA A 124 3.93 14.01 -5.24
N PRO A 125 3.63 13.25 -6.31
CA PRO A 125 4.65 12.77 -7.24
C PRO A 125 5.39 13.90 -7.96
N GLU A 126 4.67 14.95 -8.38
CA GLU A 126 5.26 16.12 -9.04
C GLU A 126 6.21 16.86 -8.08
N ILE A 127 5.80 17.04 -6.82
CA ILE A 127 6.66 17.69 -5.80
C ILE A 127 7.93 16.88 -5.60
N ARG A 128 7.85 15.56 -5.43
CA ARG A 128 9.02 14.70 -5.27
C ARG A 128 9.96 14.78 -6.46
N ARG A 129 9.43 14.65 -7.67
CA ARG A 129 10.24 14.79 -8.90
C ARG A 129 10.87 16.16 -9.03
N THR A 130 10.16 17.23 -8.67
CA THR A 130 10.67 18.60 -8.71
C THR A 130 11.81 18.82 -7.71
N VAL A 131 11.65 18.33 -6.48
CA VAL A 131 12.68 18.41 -5.42
C VAL A 131 13.92 17.62 -5.82
N LEU A 132 13.76 16.36 -6.21
CA LEU A 132 14.87 15.51 -6.61
C LEU A 132 15.50 15.96 -7.93
N GLY A 133 14.70 16.50 -8.86
CA GLY A 133 15.20 17.10 -10.10
C GLY A 133 16.13 18.27 -9.84
N ALA A 134 15.80 19.16 -8.90
CA ALA A 134 16.67 20.25 -8.49
C ALA A 134 17.97 19.74 -7.83
N LEU A 135 17.92 18.63 -7.07
CA LEU A 135 19.12 17.96 -6.57
C LEU A 135 19.94 17.28 -7.69
N ALA A 136 19.30 16.87 -8.78
CA ALA A 136 20.00 16.27 -9.92
C ALA A 136 20.77 17.30 -10.75
N GLU A 137 20.41 18.58 -10.70
CA GLU A 137 21.08 19.66 -11.42
C GLU A 137 22.42 20.08 -10.80
N VAL A 138 22.61 19.81 -9.51
CA VAL A 138 23.92 20.10 -8.86
C VAL A 138 24.91 18.95 -9.12
N PRO A 139 26.22 19.22 -9.04
CA PRO A 139 27.23 18.18 -9.23
C PRO A 139 27.01 16.98 -8.31
N ALA A 140 27.38 15.78 -8.77
CA ALA A 140 27.26 14.59 -7.96
C ALA A 140 28.03 14.73 -6.63
N GLY A 141 27.40 14.32 -5.53
CA GLY A 141 27.97 14.47 -4.18
C GLY A 141 27.72 15.82 -3.52
N SER A 142 27.14 16.79 -4.25
CA SER A 142 26.77 18.09 -3.66
C SER A 142 25.47 17.96 -2.85
N ALA A 143 25.46 18.55 -1.67
CA ALA A 143 24.33 18.56 -0.74
C ALA A 143 23.91 20.01 -0.45
N PRO A 144 23.02 20.60 -1.25
CA PRO A 144 22.52 21.94 -0.98
C PRO A 144 21.69 21.93 0.31
N GLU A 145 21.76 23.02 1.07
CA GLU A 145 20.92 23.19 2.24
C GLU A 145 19.42 23.19 1.85
N PRO A 146 18.55 22.55 2.66
CA PRO A 146 17.10 22.53 2.39
C PRO A 146 16.49 23.91 2.17
N ALA A 147 16.96 24.93 2.90
CA ALA A 147 16.51 26.31 2.75
C ALA A 147 16.85 26.89 1.37
N SER A 148 18.08 26.63 0.87
CA SER A 148 18.53 27.06 -0.46
C SER A 148 17.72 26.38 -1.56
N LEU A 149 17.43 25.10 -1.40
CA LEU A 149 16.60 24.34 -2.33
C LEU A 149 15.17 24.89 -2.34
N GLY A 150 14.58 25.14 -1.16
CA GLY A 150 13.26 25.76 -1.02
C GLY A 150 13.18 27.13 -1.68
N ALA A 151 14.23 27.99 -1.52
CA ALA A 151 14.33 29.28 -2.17
C ALA A 151 14.40 29.16 -3.71
N LEU A 152 15.20 28.23 -4.23
CA LEU A 152 15.29 27.94 -5.67
C LEU A 152 13.93 27.49 -6.24
N LEU A 153 13.25 26.58 -5.58
CA LEU A 153 11.95 26.09 -6.01
C LEU A 153 10.87 27.18 -5.96
N SER A 154 10.95 28.07 -4.97
CA SER A 154 10.07 29.23 -4.84
C SER A 154 10.30 30.23 -5.96
N TRP A 155 11.57 30.47 -6.33
CA TRP A 155 11.92 31.35 -7.45
C TRP A 155 11.47 30.78 -8.79
N ARG A 156 11.57 29.45 -9.02
CA ARG A 156 11.14 28.79 -10.25
C ARG A 156 9.62 28.77 -10.42
N ALA A 157 8.89 28.66 -9.33
CA ALA A 157 7.42 28.55 -9.35
C ALA A 157 6.77 29.44 -8.27
N PRO A 158 6.86 30.78 -8.36
CA PRO A 158 6.42 31.71 -7.32
C PRO A 158 4.90 31.63 -7.05
N ARG A 159 4.10 31.23 -8.04
CA ARG A 159 2.65 31.08 -7.92
C ARG A 159 2.21 29.74 -7.33
N ARG A 160 3.12 28.78 -7.22
CA ARG A 160 2.87 27.44 -6.65
C ARG A 160 3.40 27.34 -5.21
N GLY A 161 3.49 28.46 -4.49
CA GLY A 161 3.98 28.52 -3.12
C GLY A 161 2.94 28.14 -2.07
N GLY A 162 3.36 28.22 -0.80
CA GLY A 162 2.51 28.04 0.35
C GLY A 162 3.07 27.05 1.36
N ARG A 163 2.63 27.18 2.60
CA ARG A 163 3.14 26.41 3.74
C ARG A 163 3.14 24.89 3.50
N LEU A 164 2.09 24.35 2.85
CA LEU A 164 2.01 22.92 2.58
C LEU A 164 3.09 22.48 1.60
N ARG A 165 3.38 23.28 0.58
CA ARG A 165 4.46 22.97 -0.36
C ARG A 165 5.83 22.99 0.34
N ASP A 166 6.08 23.98 1.17
CA ASP A 166 7.37 24.10 1.86
C ASP A 166 7.59 22.91 2.80
N LEU A 167 6.57 22.52 3.55
CA LEU A 167 6.57 21.29 4.33
C LEU A 167 6.74 20.03 3.47
N ALA A 168 6.11 19.96 2.29
CA ALA A 168 6.25 18.82 1.40
C ALA A 168 7.68 18.70 0.82
N VAL A 169 8.39 19.80 0.63
CA VAL A 169 9.82 19.80 0.27
C VAL A 169 10.64 19.17 1.41
N GLU A 170 10.44 19.62 2.65
CA GLU A 170 11.11 19.06 3.82
C GLU A 170 10.82 17.56 3.99
N TRP A 171 9.56 17.16 3.88
CA TRP A 171 9.18 15.75 3.96
C TRP A 171 9.80 14.93 2.83
N THR A 172 9.80 15.44 1.60
CA THR A 172 10.42 14.75 0.47
C THR A 172 11.91 14.49 0.72
N LEU A 173 12.64 15.45 1.27
CA LEU A 173 14.06 15.29 1.60
C LEU A 173 14.26 14.24 2.71
N ALA A 174 13.45 14.29 3.75
CA ALA A 174 13.49 13.32 4.85
C ALA A 174 13.11 11.89 4.36
N GLU A 175 12.05 11.77 3.58
CA GLU A 175 11.59 10.52 2.98
C GLU A 175 12.65 9.93 2.03
N ALA A 176 13.26 10.77 1.17
CA ALA A 176 14.32 10.38 0.26
C ALA A 176 15.57 9.87 1.00
N ALA A 177 15.92 10.51 2.13
CA ALA A 177 17.02 10.07 2.99
C ALA A 177 16.70 8.71 3.65
N ALA A 178 15.49 8.54 4.19
CA ALA A 178 15.06 7.29 4.81
C ALA A 178 15.02 6.12 3.81
N LEU A 179 14.71 6.41 2.54
CA LEU A 179 14.74 5.44 1.45
C LEU A 179 16.13 5.19 0.85
N GLY A 180 17.13 6.03 1.16
CA GLY A 180 18.45 5.95 0.54
C GLY A 180 18.50 6.48 -0.90
N VAL A 181 17.44 7.18 -1.34
CA VAL A 181 17.43 7.96 -2.60
C VAL A 181 18.42 9.13 -2.51
N THR A 182 18.54 9.71 -1.32
CA THR A 182 19.62 10.66 -0.98
C THR A 182 20.48 10.11 0.15
N GLY A 183 21.76 10.52 0.18
CA GLY A 183 22.69 10.22 1.26
C GLY A 183 23.42 11.48 1.70
N ARG A 184 23.37 11.80 3.00
CA ARG A 184 23.97 13.03 3.56
C ARG A 184 23.54 14.32 2.82
N GLY A 185 22.26 14.36 2.37
CA GLY A 185 21.70 15.50 1.64
C GLY A 185 21.98 15.51 0.13
N ALA A 186 22.88 14.67 -0.38
CA ALA A 186 23.18 14.56 -1.81
C ALA A 186 22.33 13.47 -2.47
N LEU A 187 21.95 13.66 -3.73
CA LEU A 187 21.27 12.65 -4.53
C LEU A 187 22.22 11.48 -4.85
N SER A 188 21.82 10.25 -4.47
CA SER A 188 22.62 9.05 -4.73
C SER A 188 22.64 8.68 -6.22
N ALA A 189 23.59 7.84 -6.63
CA ALA A 189 23.65 7.34 -8.01
C ALA A 189 22.37 6.55 -8.36
N ALA A 190 21.89 5.71 -7.44
CA ALA A 190 20.63 5.00 -7.59
C ALA A 190 19.42 5.96 -7.67
N GLY A 191 19.42 7.03 -6.86
CA GLY A 191 18.40 8.07 -6.91
C GLY A 191 18.39 8.86 -8.23
N ARG A 192 19.54 9.11 -8.84
CA ARG A 192 19.66 9.74 -10.18
C ARG A 192 19.07 8.86 -11.25
N ALA A 193 19.40 7.57 -11.27
CA ALA A 193 18.87 6.62 -12.22
C ALA A 193 17.36 6.42 -12.05
N LEU A 194 16.86 6.42 -10.81
CA LEU A 194 15.42 6.35 -10.52
C LEU A 194 14.64 7.52 -11.14
N LEU A 195 15.22 8.74 -11.17
CA LEU A 195 14.58 9.93 -11.78
C LEU A 195 14.47 9.85 -13.29
N THR A 196 15.37 9.14 -13.95
CA THR A 196 15.34 8.93 -15.41
C THR A 196 14.54 7.71 -15.82
N ASP A 197 13.83 7.08 -14.86
CA ASP A 197 13.06 5.84 -15.04
C ASP A 197 13.91 4.66 -15.57
N ASP A 198 15.25 4.71 -15.38
CA ASP A 198 16.16 3.61 -15.69
C ASP A 198 16.30 2.68 -14.48
N GLU A 199 15.38 1.72 -14.42
CA GLU A 199 15.29 0.75 -13.34
C GLU A 199 16.55 -0.14 -13.23
N ALA A 200 17.10 -0.53 -14.36
CA ALA A 200 18.28 -1.39 -14.39
C ALA A 200 19.51 -0.66 -13.86
N ALA A 201 19.73 0.61 -14.28
CA ALA A 201 20.80 1.43 -13.75
C ALA A 201 20.61 1.75 -12.27
N ALA A 202 19.39 1.99 -11.81
CA ALA A 202 19.11 2.25 -10.40
C ALA A 202 19.45 1.03 -9.52
N ALA A 203 19.02 -0.16 -9.92
CA ALA A 203 19.34 -1.40 -9.22
C ALA A 203 20.85 -1.69 -9.23
N ALA A 204 21.51 -1.55 -10.37
CA ALA A 204 22.95 -1.75 -10.49
C ALA A 204 23.76 -0.77 -9.65
N ALA A 205 23.38 0.52 -9.65
CA ALA A 205 24.02 1.54 -8.84
C ALA A 205 23.89 1.28 -7.32
N LEU A 206 22.73 0.73 -6.90
CA LEU A 206 22.57 0.32 -5.50
C LEU A 206 23.38 -0.92 -5.19
N ALA A 207 23.30 -1.96 -6.03
CA ALA A 207 24.06 -3.21 -5.84
C ALA A 207 25.57 -2.96 -5.68
N ALA A 208 26.11 -1.98 -6.42
CA ALA A 208 27.53 -1.62 -6.34
C ALA A 208 27.98 -1.04 -4.99
N VAL A 209 27.06 -0.49 -4.18
CA VAL A 209 27.38 0.10 -2.88
C VAL A 209 26.86 -0.73 -1.69
N LEU A 210 26.04 -1.74 -1.94
CA LEU A 210 25.63 -2.68 -0.91
C LEU A 210 26.80 -3.61 -0.56
N PRO A 211 27.00 -3.92 0.73
CA PRO A 211 27.96 -4.94 1.12
C PRO A 211 27.57 -6.27 0.47
N PRO A 212 28.54 -7.07 0.00
CA PRO A 212 28.25 -8.38 -0.56
C PRO A 212 27.54 -9.26 0.51
N PRO A 213 26.55 -10.04 0.10
CA PRO A 213 25.86 -10.92 1.01
C PRO A 213 26.84 -11.99 1.54
N LEU A 214 26.69 -12.33 2.82
CA LEU A 214 27.52 -13.29 3.50
C LEU A 214 26.92 -14.69 3.40
N ASP A 215 27.77 -15.65 3.11
CA ASP A 215 27.46 -17.09 3.07
C ASP A 215 27.61 -17.78 4.42
N HIS A 216 27.92 -17.02 5.50
CA HIS A 216 28.28 -17.54 6.81
C HIS A 216 27.84 -16.64 7.96
N VAL A 217 27.85 -17.23 9.16
CA VAL A 217 27.68 -16.57 10.45
C VAL A 217 28.84 -16.88 11.38
N LEU A 218 28.92 -16.17 12.52
CA LEU A 218 29.85 -16.45 13.61
C LEU A 218 29.04 -16.98 14.78
N LEU A 219 29.19 -18.27 15.07
CA LEU A 219 28.55 -18.87 16.23
C LEU A 219 29.33 -18.53 17.51
N GLN A 220 28.62 -18.25 18.59
CA GLN A 220 29.17 -17.93 19.91
C GLN A 220 28.72 -18.96 20.95
N ALA A 221 29.48 -19.05 22.04
CA ALA A 221 29.25 -20.05 23.08
C ALA A 221 27.93 -19.87 23.86
N ASP A 222 27.38 -18.66 23.83
CA ASP A 222 26.11 -18.27 24.44
C ASP A 222 24.87 -18.59 23.58
N LEU A 223 25.04 -19.41 22.53
CA LEU A 223 24.00 -19.83 21.60
C LEU A 223 23.50 -18.67 20.72
N THR A 224 24.34 -17.68 20.44
CA THR A 224 24.06 -16.66 19.44
C THR A 224 24.81 -16.95 18.14
N ALA A 225 24.21 -16.52 17.01
CA ALA A 225 24.85 -16.48 15.72
C ALA A 225 24.90 -15.03 15.25
N VAL A 226 26.08 -14.51 15.00
CA VAL A 226 26.28 -13.13 14.57
C VAL A 226 26.51 -13.09 13.06
N ALA A 227 25.70 -12.36 12.34
CA ALA A 227 25.91 -12.00 10.93
C ALA A 227 26.48 -10.59 10.86
N PRO A 228 27.77 -10.40 10.51
CA PRO A 228 28.40 -9.06 10.46
C PRO A 228 27.99 -8.24 9.22
N GLY A 229 27.01 -8.69 8.47
CA GLY A 229 26.46 -8.05 7.28
C GLY A 229 25.21 -8.77 6.77
N PRO A 230 24.68 -8.36 5.63
CA PRO A 230 23.53 -9.01 5.02
C PRO A 230 23.87 -10.47 4.66
N LEU A 231 22.97 -11.37 4.96
CA LEU A 231 23.14 -12.79 4.63
C LEU A 231 22.61 -13.07 3.22
N GLU A 232 23.19 -14.10 2.58
CA GLU A 232 22.58 -14.72 1.40
C GLU A 232 21.13 -15.12 1.68
N PRO A 233 20.19 -14.94 0.72
CA PRO A 233 18.77 -15.22 0.95
C PRO A 233 18.48 -16.63 1.45
N ASP A 234 19.25 -17.62 0.98
CA ASP A 234 19.11 -19.02 1.41
C ASP A 234 19.52 -19.21 2.85
N LEU A 235 20.68 -18.68 3.25
CA LEU A 235 21.15 -18.74 4.63
C LEU A 235 20.25 -17.96 5.58
N ALA A 236 19.75 -16.81 5.16
CA ALA A 236 18.81 -16.02 5.94
C ALA A 236 17.51 -16.81 6.23
N ARG A 237 16.98 -17.53 5.24
CA ARG A 237 15.80 -18.40 5.40
C ARG A 237 16.06 -19.58 6.34
N GLU A 238 17.20 -20.22 6.20
CA GLU A 238 17.62 -21.33 7.07
C GLU A 238 17.76 -20.86 8.55
N LEU A 239 18.41 -19.71 8.76
CA LEU A 239 18.54 -19.14 10.11
C LEU A 239 17.20 -18.71 10.71
N ALA A 240 16.30 -18.14 9.93
CA ALA A 240 14.96 -17.77 10.40
C ALA A 240 14.15 -18.98 10.92
N LEU A 241 14.44 -20.19 10.42
CA LEU A 241 13.82 -21.41 10.94
C LEU A 241 14.39 -21.81 12.30
N VAL A 242 15.73 -21.69 12.51
CA VAL A 242 16.44 -22.28 13.65
C VAL A 242 16.86 -21.25 14.70
N ALA A 243 16.66 -19.95 14.44
CA ALA A 243 17.04 -18.88 15.36
C ALA A 243 16.02 -17.72 15.31
N ASP A 244 16.03 -16.88 16.33
CA ASP A 244 15.21 -15.66 16.41
C ASP A 244 16.13 -14.45 16.40
N VAL A 245 15.72 -13.35 15.72
CA VAL A 245 16.50 -12.10 15.70
C VAL A 245 16.44 -11.47 17.10
N GLU A 246 17.58 -11.30 17.73
CA GLU A 246 17.70 -10.65 19.03
C GLU A 246 18.01 -9.15 18.90
N SER A 247 18.87 -8.81 17.95
CA SER A 247 19.17 -7.41 17.61
C SER A 247 19.58 -7.28 16.15
N SER A 248 19.27 -6.11 15.57
CA SER A 248 19.65 -5.75 14.21
C SER A 248 20.25 -4.36 14.18
N GLY A 249 21.38 -4.19 13.46
CA GLY A 249 22.12 -2.95 13.37
C GLY A 249 23.22 -3.06 12.32
N GLY A 250 24.46 -2.68 12.69
CA GLY A 250 25.64 -2.94 11.84
C GLY A 250 25.96 -4.42 11.67
N ALA A 251 25.51 -5.26 12.63
CA ALA A 251 25.48 -6.72 12.56
C ALA A 251 24.10 -7.19 13.04
N THR A 252 23.64 -8.32 12.54
CA THR A 252 22.43 -8.99 13.05
C THR A 252 22.82 -10.11 13.99
N VAL A 253 22.27 -10.11 15.19
CA VAL A 253 22.45 -11.16 16.17
C VAL A 253 21.21 -12.03 16.21
N PHE A 254 21.40 -13.32 16.02
CA PHE A 254 20.36 -14.34 16.08
C PHE A 254 20.56 -15.17 17.35
N ARG A 255 19.50 -15.43 18.09
CA ARG A 255 19.51 -16.32 19.26
C ARG A 255 18.95 -17.69 18.90
N ILE A 256 19.72 -18.72 19.21
CA ILE A 256 19.28 -20.09 19.03
C ILE A 256 18.78 -20.60 20.37
N SER A 257 17.57 -21.12 20.40
CA SER A 257 16.90 -21.61 21.62
C SER A 257 16.26 -22.98 21.39
N ALA A 258 15.86 -23.66 22.45
CA ALA A 258 15.11 -24.91 22.35
C ALA A 258 13.80 -24.73 21.55
N ALA A 259 13.18 -23.55 21.65
CA ALA A 259 11.95 -23.23 20.90
C ALA A 259 12.23 -23.09 19.40
N SER A 260 13.31 -22.38 19.01
CA SER A 260 13.66 -22.19 17.62
C SER A 260 14.19 -23.50 16.97
N VAL A 261 14.95 -24.32 17.68
CA VAL A 261 15.35 -25.65 17.20
C VAL A 261 14.11 -26.53 16.99
N ARG A 262 13.16 -26.53 17.92
CA ARG A 262 11.88 -27.26 17.75
C ARG A 262 11.13 -26.78 16.51
N ARG A 263 11.03 -25.50 16.28
CA ARG A 263 10.40 -24.92 15.08
C ARG A 263 11.03 -25.46 13.79
N ALA A 264 12.35 -25.58 13.75
CA ALA A 264 13.06 -26.15 12.59
C ALA A 264 12.74 -27.63 12.38
N LEU A 265 12.68 -28.41 13.48
CA LEU A 265 12.28 -29.82 13.42
C LEU A 265 10.80 -29.97 13.00
N ASP A 266 9.92 -29.12 13.49
CA ASP A 266 8.49 -29.09 13.09
C ASP A 266 8.31 -28.72 11.60
N ALA A 267 9.23 -27.92 11.04
CA ALA A 267 9.29 -27.62 9.60
C ALA A 267 9.89 -28.76 8.75
N GLY A 268 10.23 -29.90 9.38
CA GLY A 268 10.70 -31.09 8.69
C GLY A 268 12.22 -31.24 8.61
N ARG A 269 12.99 -30.35 9.24
CA ARG A 269 14.44 -30.49 9.33
C ARG A 269 14.81 -31.63 10.30
N SER A 270 15.86 -32.36 9.99
CA SER A 270 16.45 -33.35 10.89
C SER A 270 17.58 -32.74 11.73
N ALA A 271 17.94 -33.38 12.86
CA ALA A 271 19.08 -32.97 13.66
C ALA A 271 20.38 -32.98 12.84
N SER A 272 20.56 -33.96 11.97
CA SER A 272 21.73 -34.06 11.08
C SER A 272 21.84 -32.89 10.12
N GLU A 273 20.73 -32.45 9.54
CA GLU A 273 20.71 -31.26 8.65
C GLU A 273 21.02 -29.98 9.43
N LEU A 274 20.54 -29.84 10.67
CA LEU A 274 20.86 -28.69 11.51
C LEU A 274 22.35 -28.68 11.91
N HIS A 275 22.93 -29.82 12.22
CA HIS A 275 24.39 -29.94 12.50
C HIS A 275 25.20 -29.57 11.24
N GLU A 276 24.80 -30.04 10.07
CA GLU A 276 25.47 -29.72 8.82
C GLU A 276 25.34 -28.24 8.45
N LEU A 277 24.16 -27.62 8.67
CA LEU A 277 23.95 -26.21 8.52
C LEU A 277 24.95 -25.40 9.36
N PHE A 278 25.02 -25.67 10.66
CA PHE A 278 25.94 -24.96 11.56
C PHE A 278 27.38 -25.19 11.22
N LYS A 279 27.75 -26.40 10.81
CA LYS A 279 29.11 -26.76 10.44
C LYS A 279 29.55 -26.10 9.11
N SER A 280 28.68 -26.10 8.10
CA SER A 280 29.02 -25.59 6.78
C SER A 280 28.91 -24.06 6.68
N ARG A 281 28.04 -23.47 7.50
CA ARG A 281 27.72 -22.03 7.44
C ARG A 281 28.34 -21.22 8.59
N SER A 282 29.09 -21.81 9.47
CA SER A 282 29.83 -21.08 10.53
C SER A 282 31.30 -20.92 10.19
N ARG A 283 31.83 -19.71 10.37
CA ARG A 283 33.28 -19.44 10.34
C ARG A 283 33.97 -19.70 11.67
N THR A 284 33.21 -19.83 12.74
CA THR A 284 33.72 -20.20 14.06
C THR A 284 33.41 -21.68 14.37
N PRO A 285 34.17 -22.35 15.23
CA PRO A 285 33.82 -23.71 15.65
C PRO A 285 32.42 -23.76 16.22
N VAL A 286 31.68 -24.82 15.91
CA VAL A 286 30.33 -25.02 16.46
C VAL A 286 30.44 -25.26 17.97
N PRO A 287 29.79 -24.43 18.80
CA PRO A 287 29.86 -24.61 20.26
C PRO A 287 29.22 -25.94 20.67
N GLN A 288 29.88 -26.64 21.61
CA GLN A 288 29.38 -27.92 22.13
C GLN A 288 27.98 -27.79 22.75
N ALA A 289 27.70 -26.65 23.40
CA ALA A 289 26.38 -26.34 23.95
C ALA A 289 25.29 -26.35 22.88
N LEU A 290 25.60 -25.85 21.67
CA LEU A 290 24.66 -25.86 20.54
C LEU A 290 24.40 -27.28 20.03
N THR A 291 25.44 -28.09 19.91
CA THR A 291 25.30 -29.50 19.53
C THR A 291 24.40 -30.26 20.54
N TYR A 292 24.66 -30.10 21.84
CA TYR A 292 23.80 -30.69 22.85
C TYR A 292 22.36 -30.18 22.82
N LEU A 293 22.15 -28.89 22.58
CA LEU A 293 20.80 -28.33 22.46
C LEU A 293 20.02 -28.98 21.32
N VAL A 294 20.63 -29.09 20.14
CA VAL A 294 20.00 -29.72 18.97
C VAL A 294 19.65 -31.17 19.24
N ASP A 295 20.60 -31.94 19.81
CA ASP A 295 20.41 -33.36 20.10
C ASP A 295 19.35 -33.58 21.17
N ASP A 296 19.31 -32.76 22.23
CA ASP A 296 18.33 -32.90 23.30
C ASP A 296 16.92 -32.59 22.82
N VAL A 297 16.75 -31.51 22.04
CA VAL A 297 15.46 -31.17 21.47
C VAL A 297 15.01 -32.23 20.45
N ALA A 298 15.90 -32.70 19.59
CA ALA A 298 15.59 -33.74 18.60
C ALA A 298 15.20 -35.08 19.26
N ARG A 299 15.85 -35.46 20.35
CA ARG A 299 15.52 -36.68 21.10
C ARG A 299 14.11 -36.64 21.68
N ARG A 300 13.64 -35.47 22.07
CA ARG A 300 12.27 -35.26 22.59
C ARG A 300 11.25 -35.01 21.51
N HIS A 301 11.70 -34.59 20.33
CA HIS A 301 10.81 -34.24 19.19
C HIS A 301 10.19 -35.50 18.61
N GLY A 302 8.88 -35.46 18.41
CA GLY A 302 8.13 -36.56 17.77
C GLY A 302 7.89 -37.79 18.65
N VAL A 303 8.33 -37.80 19.93
CA VAL A 303 7.99 -38.83 20.89
C VAL A 303 6.49 -38.82 21.18
N LEU A 304 5.91 -37.62 21.31
CA LEU A 304 4.47 -37.42 21.34
C LEU A 304 3.99 -37.10 19.93
N ARG A 305 3.15 -37.97 19.38
CA ARG A 305 2.53 -37.78 18.07
C ARG A 305 1.07 -37.42 18.26
N VAL A 306 0.69 -36.25 17.83
CA VAL A 306 -0.71 -35.76 17.78
C VAL A 306 -1.18 -35.85 16.36
N GLY A 307 -2.26 -36.56 16.14
CA GLY A 307 -2.91 -36.68 14.81
C GLY A 307 -4.36 -36.26 14.90
N THR A 308 -4.92 -35.85 13.77
CA THR A 308 -6.36 -35.65 13.65
C THR A 308 -7.01 -37.00 13.36
N ALA A 309 -8.03 -37.31 14.14
CA ALA A 309 -8.98 -38.36 13.82
C ALA A 309 -10.37 -37.74 13.86
N THR A 310 -11.17 -37.98 12.84
CA THR A 310 -12.56 -37.48 12.81
C THR A 310 -13.44 -38.26 13.77
N ALA A 311 -13.12 -39.55 13.95
CA ALA A 311 -13.69 -40.43 14.95
C ALA A 311 -12.68 -41.47 15.38
N TYR A 312 -12.91 -42.09 16.54
CA TYR A 312 -12.18 -43.25 16.99
C TYR A 312 -13.13 -44.38 17.38
N VAL A 313 -12.62 -45.60 17.34
CA VAL A 313 -13.34 -46.80 17.82
C VAL A 313 -12.44 -47.38 18.92
N ARG A 314 -12.99 -47.48 20.13
CA ARG A 314 -12.30 -48.07 21.28
C ARG A 314 -13.00 -49.38 21.66
N CYS A 315 -12.23 -50.43 21.89
CA CYS A 315 -12.68 -51.70 22.40
C CYS A 315 -11.59 -52.36 23.21
N ASP A 316 -11.95 -52.96 24.34
CA ASP A 316 -10.99 -53.66 25.21
C ASP A 316 -10.69 -55.08 24.66
N ASP A 317 -11.43 -55.56 23.67
CA ASP A 317 -11.17 -56.78 22.95
C ASP A 317 -10.38 -56.52 21.68
N ASP A 318 -9.07 -56.86 21.71
CA ASP A 318 -8.13 -56.68 20.61
C ASP A 318 -8.48 -57.57 19.39
N ALA A 319 -9.06 -58.76 19.62
CA ALA A 319 -9.45 -59.66 18.57
C ALA A 319 -10.63 -59.06 17.76
N LEU A 320 -11.62 -58.48 18.44
CA LEU A 320 -12.74 -57.80 17.82
C LEU A 320 -12.30 -56.58 16.99
N LEU A 321 -11.37 -55.80 17.48
CA LEU A 321 -10.78 -54.65 16.73
C LEU A 321 -9.99 -55.14 15.50
N ALA A 322 -9.31 -56.26 15.59
CA ALA A 322 -8.60 -56.87 14.47
C ALA A 322 -9.59 -57.32 13.38
N GLU A 323 -10.71 -57.91 13.80
CA GLU A 323 -11.80 -58.29 12.88
C GLU A 323 -12.43 -57.10 12.18
N VAL A 324 -12.73 -56.02 12.92
CA VAL A 324 -13.25 -54.75 12.39
C VAL A 324 -12.30 -54.12 11.34
N LEU A 325 -10.98 -54.20 11.61
CA LEU A 325 -9.96 -53.61 10.73
C LEU A 325 -9.92 -54.30 9.34
N VAL A 326 -10.19 -55.61 9.28
CA VAL A 326 -10.17 -56.40 8.03
C VAL A 326 -11.55 -56.55 7.43
N ALA A 327 -12.59 -56.11 8.10
CA ALA A 327 -13.97 -56.20 7.62
C ALA A 327 -14.14 -55.40 6.32
N ARG A 328 -14.57 -56.10 5.25
CA ARG A 328 -14.72 -55.50 3.91
C ARG A 328 -15.69 -54.32 3.89
N LYS A 329 -16.73 -54.33 4.72
CA LYS A 329 -17.69 -53.25 4.88
C LYS A 329 -17.13 -52.03 5.57
N ALA A 330 -16.12 -52.17 6.42
CA ALA A 330 -15.44 -51.10 7.12
C ALA A 330 -14.33 -50.37 6.28
N ALA A 331 -13.97 -50.90 5.12
CA ALA A 331 -12.93 -50.33 4.24
C ALA A 331 -13.14 -48.83 3.90
N PRO A 332 -14.38 -48.32 3.65
CA PRO A 332 -14.59 -46.89 3.38
C PRO A 332 -14.21 -45.97 4.56
N LEU A 333 -14.18 -46.48 5.79
CA LEU A 333 -13.84 -45.72 6.99
C LEU A 333 -12.38 -45.44 7.11
N ARG A 334 -11.51 -46.07 6.30
CA ARG A 334 -10.03 -45.93 6.34
C ARG A 334 -9.50 -46.07 7.78
N LEU A 335 -9.89 -47.16 8.45
CA LEU A 335 -9.51 -47.44 9.82
C LEU A 335 -7.99 -47.67 9.92
N ARG A 336 -7.39 -47.07 10.92
CA ARG A 336 -5.97 -47.24 11.25
C ARG A 336 -5.81 -47.57 12.74
N ARG A 337 -5.11 -48.67 13.07
CA ARG A 337 -4.81 -48.99 14.46
C ARG A 337 -3.86 -47.97 15.06
N LEU A 338 -4.26 -47.34 16.15
CA LEU A 338 -3.47 -46.38 16.90
C LEU A 338 -2.86 -47.01 18.16
N ALA A 339 -3.60 -47.90 18.81
CA ALA A 339 -3.22 -48.69 19.95
C ALA A 339 -3.88 -50.08 19.89
N PRO A 340 -3.49 -51.06 20.69
CA PRO A 340 -4.15 -52.36 20.73
C PRO A 340 -5.67 -52.25 20.87
N THR A 341 -6.16 -51.31 21.66
CA THR A 341 -7.56 -51.09 22.00
C THR A 341 -8.25 -49.95 21.23
N VAL A 342 -7.54 -49.27 20.26
CA VAL A 342 -8.06 -48.06 19.60
C VAL A 342 -7.78 -48.05 18.11
N LEU A 343 -8.81 -47.88 17.32
CA LEU A 343 -8.76 -47.57 15.88
C LEU A 343 -9.17 -46.11 15.65
N THR A 344 -8.56 -45.44 14.69
CA THR A 344 -8.98 -44.11 14.21
C THR A 344 -9.61 -44.22 12.84
N ALA A 345 -10.59 -43.37 12.60
CA ALA A 345 -11.31 -43.26 11.32
C ALA A 345 -11.19 -41.84 10.75
N HIS A 346 -11.21 -41.72 9.42
CA HIS A 346 -11.31 -40.46 8.69
C HIS A 346 -12.77 -40.13 8.27
N ALA A 347 -13.75 -40.74 8.87
CA ALA A 347 -15.17 -40.55 8.64
C ALA A 347 -15.81 -39.89 9.87
N SER A 348 -16.96 -39.24 9.69
CA SER A 348 -17.71 -38.67 10.81
C SER A 348 -18.18 -39.76 11.77
N VAL A 349 -18.42 -39.41 13.04
CA VAL A 349 -18.87 -40.38 14.08
C VAL A 349 -20.15 -41.10 13.62
N GLU A 350 -21.08 -40.35 13.01
CA GLU A 350 -22.33 -40.93 12.48
C GLU A 350 -22.05 -42.00 11.41
N ASN A 351 -21.16 -41.68 10.45
CA ASN A 351 -20.82 -42.60 9.37
C ASN A 351 -20.08 -43.84 9.92
N VAL A 352 -19.20 -43.68 10.92
CA VAL A 352 -18.54 -44.81 11.58
C VAL A 352 -19.55 -45.71 12.28
N LEU A 353 -20.51 -45.14 13.00
CA LEU A 353 -21.56 -45.88 13.69
C LEU A 353 -22.43 -46.66 12.70
N ASP A 354 -22.83 -46.03 11.60
CA ASP A 354 -23.75 -46.66 10.63
C ASP A 354 -23.06 -47.79 9.88
N VAL A 355 -21.84 -47.60 9.39
CA VAL A 355 -21.06 -48.62 8.70
C VAL A 355 -20.73 -49.81 9.61
N LEU A 356 -20.41 -49.59 10.87
CA LEU A 356 -20.14 -50.66 11.82
C LEU A 356 -21.43 -51.44 12.19
N ARG A 357 -22.56 -50.72 12.27
CA ARG A 357 -23.87 -51.38 12.48
C ARG A 357 -24.28 -52.22 11.26
N GLU A 358 -24.08 -51.74 10.04
CA GLU A 358 -24.28 -52.50 8.82
C GLU A 358 -23.38 -53.73 8.69
N ALA A 359 -22.18 -53.64 9.30
CA ALA A 359 -21.25 -54.75 9.39
C ALA A 359 -21.63 -55.83 10.45
N GLY A 360 -22.64 -55.52 11.30
CA GLY A 360 -23.14 -56.42 12.32
C GLY A 360 -22.57 -56.19 13.73
N TYR A 361 -21.84 -55.09 13.93
CA TYR A 361 -21.35 -54.69 15.23
C TYR A 361 -22.35 -53.76 15.95
N ALA A 362 -22.23 -53.60 17.27
CA ALA A 362 -23.08 -52.73 18.08
C ALA A 362 -22.29 -51.56 18.71
N PRO A 363 -21.79 -50.61 17.89
CA PRO A 363 -21.02 -49.47 18.40
C PRO A 363 -21.91 -48.49 19.15
N VAL A 364 -21.38 -47.87 20.18
CA VAL A 364 -22.02 -46.80 20.96
C VAL A 364 -21.18 -45.53 20.75
N ALA A 365 -21.83 -44.38 20.55
CA ALA A 365 -21.14 -43.12 20.50
C ALA A 365 -20.55 -42.75 21.89
N GLU A 366 -19.30 -42.39 21.96
CA GLU A 366 -18.65 -41.91 23.17
C GLU A 366 -18.68 -40.36 23.14
N SER A 367 -19.05 -39.71 24.24
CA SER A 367 -19.11 -38.27 24.36
C SER A 367 -17.69 -37.67 24.43
N PRO A 368 -17.38 -36.61 23.74
CA PRO A 368 -16.02 -36.07 23.73
C PRO A 368 -15.82 -35.10 24.90
N ASP A 369 -15.60 -35.61 26.10
CA ASP A 369 -15.06 -34.81 27.18
C ASP A 369 -13.53 -34.74 27.09
N GLY A 370 -13.02 -33.71 26.36
CA GLY A 370 -11.59 -33.44 26.35
C GLY A 370 -10.95 -33.07 25.02
N ALA A 371 -11.70 -32.51 24.09
CA ALA A 371 -11.12 -32.04 22.83
C ALA A 371 -10.26 -30.78 23.04
N VAL A 372 -8.95 -30.92 22.94
CA VAL A 372 -8.02 -29.80 22.81
C VAL A 372 -7.91 -29.42 21.34
N VAL A 373 -8.46 -28.25 20.97
CA VAL A 373 -8.29 -27.67 19.64
C VAL A 373 -6.93 -26.96 19.57
N ILE A 374 -5.97 -27.54 18.87
CA ILE A 374 -4.70 -26.91 18.57
C ILE A 374 -4.89 -25.97 17.39
N LYS A 375 -4.94 -24.66 17.66
CA LYS A 375 -4.89 -23.63 16.61
C LYS A 375 -3.49 -23.63 15.98
N ARG A 376 -3.34 -24.10 14.74
CA ARG A 376 -2.17 -23.77 13.91
C ARG A 376 -2.24 -22.28 13.57
N THR A 377 -1.17 -21.54 13.84
CA THR A 377 -1.02 -20.16 13.38
C THR A 377 -0.83 -20.19 11.84
N THR A 378 -1.91 -19.99 11.10
CA THR A 378 -1.81 -19.78 9.66
C THR A 378 -1.45 -18.33 9.41
N ALA A 379 -0.36 -18.08 8.70
CA ALA A 379 -0.03 -16.73 8.23
C ALA A 379 -1.15 -16.24 7.29
N HIS A 380 -1.78 -15.12 7.67
CA HIS A 380 -2.86 -14.55 6.89
C HIS A 380 -2.32 -13.85 5.63
N ARG A 381 -2.90 -14.11 4.48
CA ARG A 381 -2.59 -13.50 3.17
C ARG A 381 -3.88 -13.11 2.48
N THR A 382 -3.86 -11.95 1.80
CA THR A 382 -4.98 -11.52 0.94
C THR A 382 -4.51 -11.37 -0.50
N ALA A 383 -5.45 -11.41 -1.45
CA ALA A 383 -5.16 -11.11 -2.84
C ALA A 383 -4.65 -9.67 -2.98
N GLY A 384 -3.66 -9.44 -3.85
CA GLY A 384 -3.18 -8.10 -4.13
C GLY A 384 -4.32 -7.23 -4.66
N ARG A 385 -4.42 -5.98 -4.17
CA ARG A 385 -5.34 -5.02 -4.79
C ARG A 385 -4.96 -4.84 -6.26
N PRO A 386 -5.94 -4.79 -7.18
CA PRO A 386 -5.64 -4.27 -8.51
C PRO A 386 -4.99 -2.90 -8.32
N ARG A 387 -3.87 -2.67 -9.02
CA ARG A 387 -3.19 -1.36 -8.97
C ARG A 387 -4.25 -0.27 -9.06
N PRO A 388 -4.23 0.72 -8.14
CA PRO A 388 -5.11 1.87 -8.31
C PRO A 388 -4.89 2.40 -9.73
N PRO A 389 -5.94 2.83 -10.42
CA PRO A 389 -5.78 3.38 -11.75
C PRO A 389 -4.67 4.43 -11.62
N ARG A 390 -3.63 4.31 -12.44
CA ARG A 390 -2.64 5.39 -12.57
C ARG A 390 -3.48 6.62 -12.83
N LEU A 391 -3.51 7.54 -11.87
CA LEU A 391 -3.97 8.89 -12.16
C LEU A 391 -3.21 9.25 -13.40
N ALA A 392 -3.95 9.51 -14.49
CA ALA A 392 -3.40 9.74 -15.81
C ALA A 392 -2.16 10.59 -15.64
N GLY A 393 -1.05 10.12 -16.18
CA GLY A 393 0.22 10.82 -16.08
C GLY A 393 0.00 12.27 -16.40
N ASP A 394 0.83 13.15 -15.87
CA ASP A 394 0.78 14.62 -15.96
C ASP A 394 -0.07 15.09 -17.11
N ALA A 395 -1.05 15.96 -16.82
CA ALA A 395 -1.87 16.55 -17.87
C ALA A 395 -0.90 16.94 -19.00
N PRO A 396 -1.05 16.39 -20.20
CA PRO A 396 -0.02 16.48 -21.23
C PRO A 396 0.39 17.94 -21.34
N MET A 397 1.68 18.22 -21.19
CA MET A 397 2.23 19.56 -21.35
C MET A 397 1.68 20.08 -22.67
N PRO A 398 1.01 21.25 -22.65
CA PRO A 398 0.38 21.75 -23.85
C PRO A 398 1.45 21.87 -24.93
N THR A 399 1.19 21.31 -26.09
CA THR A 399 2.10 21.42 -27.23
C THR A 399 2.28 22.89 -27.63
N ALA A 400 3.42 23.21 -28.23
CA ALA A 400 3.68 24.56 -28.72
C ALA A 400 2.53 25.09 -29.59
N ALA A 401 1.86 24.23 -30.38
CA ALA A 401 0.69 24.58 -31.18
C ALA A 401 -0.53 24.91 -30.30
N GLN A 402 -0.77 24.19 -29.20
CA GLN A 402 -1.85 24.48 -28.25
C GLN A 402 -1.61 25.81 -27.52
N VAL A 403 -0.35 26.05 -27.09
CA VAL A 403 0.03 27.34 -26.47
C VAL A 403 -0.16 28.49 -27.47
N ALA A 404 0.30 28.34 -28.70
CA ALA A 404 0.13 29.34 -29.75
C ALA A 404 -1.35 29.60 -30.05
N ASN A 405 -2.19 28.57 -30.05
CA ASN A 405 -3.63 28.72 -30.23
C ASN A 405 -4.30 29.46 -29.07
N SER A 406 -3.90 29.13 -27.82
CA SER A 406 -4.38 29.84 -26.63
C SER A 406 -3.98 31.32 -26.64
N VAL A 407 -2.73 31.62 -27.01
CA VAL A 407 -2.24 33.02 -27.14
C VAL A 407 -2.98 33.78 -28.26
N ARG A 408 -3.24 33.14 -29.41
CA ARG A 408 -4.05 33.73 -30.47
C ARG A 408 -5.48 34.02 -30.02
N GLY A 409 -6.09 33.06 -29.28
CA GLY A 409 -7.44 33.27 -28.73
C GLY A 409 -7.50 34.43 -27.74
N LEU A 410 -6.51 34.55 -26.85
CA LEU A 410 -6.41 35.67 -25.90
C LEU A 410 -6.22 37.01 -26.62
N ARG A 411 -5.35 37.07 -27.64
CA ARG A 411 -5.14 38.30 -28.44
C ARG A 411 -6.38 38.70 -29.23
N ALA A 412 -7.07 37.74 -29.85
CA ALA A 412 -8.31 38.01 -30.54
C ALA A 412 -9.42 38.51 -29.60
N GLY A 413 -9.47 37.97 -28.37
CA GLY A 413 -10.36 38.44 -27.30
C GLY A 413 -10.05 39.90 -26.89
N ASP A 414 -8.76 40.23 -26.72
CA ASP A 414 -8.31 41.59 -26.42
C ASP A 414 -8.65 42.59 -27.56
N GLU A 415 -8.42 42.17 -28.81
CA GLU A 415 -8.78 43.00 -29.99
C GLU A 415 -10.29 43.23 -30.09
N ALA A 416 -11.10 42.20 -29.89
CA ALA A 416 -12.55 42.31 -29.84
C ALA A 416 -13.02 43.23 -28.69
N ALA A 417 -12.42 43.14 -27.52
CA ALA A 417 -12.70 43.98 -26.36
C ALA A 417 -12.32 45.46 -26.63
N ARG A 418 -11.20 45.69 -27.32
CA ARG A 418 -10.78 47.05 -27.75
C ARG A 418 -11.67 47.61 -28.83
N ALA A 419 -12.09 46.80 -29.79
CA ALA A 419 -13.06 47.21 -30.84
C ALA A 419 -14.42 47.54 -30.24
N ALA A 420 -14.92 46.75 -29.28
CA ALA A 420 -16.16 47.02 -28.57
C ALA A 420 -16.11 48.36 -27.77
N ARG A 421 -14.95 48.75 -27.27
CA ARG A 421 -14.74 50.05 -26.59
C ARG A 421 -14.64 51.25 -27.56
N ARG A 422 -14.32 51.02 -28.83
CA ARG A 422 -14.16 52.06 -29.87
C ARG A 422 -15.43 52.24 -30.75
N ALA A 423 -16.40 51.33 -30.62
CA ALA A 423 -17.65 51.48 -31.37
C ALA A 423 -18.44 52.67 -30.83
N PRO A 424 -18.91 53.61 -31.68
CA PRO A 424 -19.72 54.74 -31.23
C PRO A 424 -21.04 54.22 -30.69
N VAL A 425 -21.48 54.78 -29.55
CA VAL A 425 -22.77 54.49 -28.91
C VAL A 425 -23.88 55.03 -29.85
N THR A 426 -24.46 54.16 -30.67
CA THR A 426 -25.71 54.45 -31.31
C THR A 426 -26.86 54.29 -30.33
N THR A 427 -27.38 55.37 -29.83
CA THR A 427 -28.61 55.45 -29.04
C THR A 427 -29.79 54.97 -29.90
N SER A 428 -30.24 53.77 -29.67
CA SER A 428 -31.60 53.34 -30.02
C SER A 428 -32.11 52.46 -28.85
N GLY A 429 -33.20 52.90 -28.27
CA GLY A 429 -33.76 52.53 -26.99
C GLY A 429 -34.03 51.07 -26.79
N ALA A 430 -33.23 50.50 -25.90
CA ALA A 430 -33.57 49.39 -25.05
C ALA A 430 -32.75 49.54 -23.76
N VAL A 431 -33.41 49.64 -22.65
CA VAL A 431 -32.80 49.75 -21.31
C VAL A 431 -32.12 48.41 -20.99
N TYR A 432 -30.84 48.33 -21.29
CA TYR A 432 -30.02 47.21 -20.87
C TYR A 432 -29.34 47.54 -19.53
N SER A 433 -29.66 46.79 -18.47
CA SER A 433 -28.93 46.81 -17.21
C SER A 433 -27.50 46.30 -17.40
N PRO A 434 -26.53 46.83 -16.65
CA PRO A 434 -25.12 46.57 -16.87
C PRO A 434 -24.71 45.12 -16.51
N HIS A 435 -23.91 44.60 -17.38
CA HIS A 435 -23.38 43.22 -17.40
C HIS A 435 -22.64 42.85 -16.14
N SER A 436 -23.08 41.76 -15.48
CA SER A 436 -22.31 41.08 -14.43
C SER A 436 -21.14 40.32 -15.05
N ARG A 437 -19.91 40.61 -14.60
CA ARG A 437 -18.68 39.95 -15.02
C ARG A 437 -18.25 38.92 -13.97
N GLY A 438 -17.94 37.70 -14.40
CA GLY A 438 -17.26 36.70 -13.58
C GLY A 438 -18.08 36.12 -12.41
N SER A 439 -17.78 36.52 -11.19
CA SER A 439 -18.45 36.03 -9.98
C SER A 439 -19.96 36.29 -9.94
N ASP A 440 -20.39 37.43 -10.47
CA ASP A 440 -21.78 37.83 -10.45
C ASP A 440 -22.61 37.01 -11.45
N ALA A 441 -22.03 36.67 -12.61
CA ALA A 441 -22.67 35.82 -13.61
C ALA A 441 -22.92 34.41 -13.10
N LEU A 442 -21.98 33.87 -12.29
CA LEU A 442 -22.13 32.57 -11.67
C LEU A 442 -23.26 32.55 -10.63
N ALA A 443 -23.33 33.58 -9.80
CA ALA A 443 -24.39 33.74 -8.80
C ALA A 443 -25.76 33.82 -9.45
N VAL A 444 -25.90 34.60 -10.52
CA VAL A 444 -27.14 34.73 -11.31
C VAL A 444 -27.56 33.38 -11.89
N LEU A 445 -26.62 32.64 -12.50
CA LEU A 445 -26.92 31.33 -13.07
C LEU A 445 -27.29 30.28 -12.00
N GLN A 446 -26.66 30.31 -10.82
CA GLN A 446 -27.01 29.43 -9.72
C GLN A 446 -28.41 29.77 -9.18
N HIS A 447 -28.72 31.02 -9.01
CA HIS A 447 -30.06 31.47 -8.56
C HIS A 447 -31.14 31.09 -9.59
N ALA A 448 -30.89 31.36 -10.85
CA ALA A 448 -31.80 31.01 -11.94
C ALA A 448 -32.01 29.48 -12.07
N ALA A 449 -30.98 28.67 -11.76
CA ALA A 449 -31.09 27.20 -11.74
C ALA A 449 -31.94 26.70 -10.57
N LEU A 450 -31.87 27.36 -9.41
CA LEU A 450 -32.71 27.04 -8.25
C LEU A 450 -34.19 27.39 -8.50
N ASP A 451 -34.43 28.56 -9.09
CA ASP A 451 -35.77 29.10 -9.31
C ASP A 451 -36.39 28.63 -10.65
N ARG A 452 -35.62 27.87 -11.47
CA ARG A 452 -36.00 27.47 -12.84
C ARG A 452 -36.48 28.64 -13.68
N ARG A 453 -35.73 29.75 -13.64
CA ARG A 453 -36.06 30.97 -14.43
C ARG A 453 -35.23 31.03 -15.67
N PRO A 454 -35.84 31.38 -16.84
CA PRO A 454 -35.08 31.57 -18.05
C PRO A 454 -34.21 32.84 -17.96
N VAL A 455 -33.00 32.72 -18.53
CA VAL A 455 -32.02 33.80 -18.58
C VAL A 455 -31.50 34.01 -20.01
N TRP A 456 -31.15 35.25 -20.33
CA TRP A 456 -30.35 35.53 -21.51
C TRP A 456 -28.89 35.12 -21.25
N LEU A 457 -28.38 34.22 -22.11
CA LEU A 457 -27.01 33.73 -22.05
C LEU A 457 -26.24 34.21 -23.30
N ARG A 458 -25.16 34.94 -23.09
CA ARG A 458 -24.18 35.22 -24.14
C ARG A 458 -23.07 34.22 -24.07
N TYR A 459 -22.90 33.40 -25.11
CA TYR A 459 -21.98 32.29 -25.18
C TYR A 459 -21.10 32.34 -26.43
N VAL A 460 -19.80 32.03 -26.27
CA VAL A 460 -18.84 31.92 -27.38
C VAL A 460 -18.54 30.45 -27.62
N ASN A 461 -18.82 29.94 -28.82
CA ASN A 461 -18.57 28.54 -29.16
C ASN A 461 -17.06 28.23 -29.31
N ALA A 462 -16.71 26.95 -29.58
CA ALA A 462 -15.33 26.55 -29.75
C ALA A 462 -14.64 27.19 -30.96
N GLN A 463 -15.39 27.68 -31.92
CA GLN A 463 -14.92 28.36 -33.14
C GLN A 463 -14.81 29.87 -32.95
N GLY A 464 -15.06 30.40 -31.76
CA GLY A 464 -14.97 31.85 -31.46
C GLY A 464 -16.20 32.65 -31.85
N GLN A 465 -17.29 32.03 -32.28
CA GLN A 465 -18.51 32.72 -32.66
C GLN A 465 -19.36 32.99 -31.41
N ALA A 466 -19.75 34.26 -31.24
CA ALA A 466 -20.65 34.67 -30.18
C ALA A 466 -22.12 34.38 -30.56
N SER A 467 -22.88 33.84 -29.65
CA SER A 467 -24.31 33.60 -29.77
C SER A 467 -25.05 34.09 -28.53
N HIS A 468 -26.29 34.56 -28.77
CA HIS A 468 -27.23 34.92 -27.70
C HIS A 468 -28.32 33.87 -27.64
N ARG A 469 -28.62 33.40 -26.45
CA ARG A 469 -29.62 32.34 -26.25
C ARG A 469 -30.46 32.61 -25.03
N ILE A 470 -31.72 32.24 -25.10
CA ILE A 470 -32.58 32.15 -23.92
C ILE A 470 -32.50 30.71 -23.48
N VAL A 471 -31.99 30.51 -22.26
CA VAL A 471 -31.83 29.19 -21.69
C VAL A 471 -32.41 29.14 -20.29
N GLU A 472 -32.99 28.00 -19.91
CA GLU A 472 -33.46 27.73 -18.58
C GLU A 472 -32.40 26.88 -17.86
N PRO A 473 -31.63 27.45 -16.90
CA PRO A 473 -30.63 26.72 -16.16
C PRO A 473 -31.22 25.58 -15.34
N THR A 474 -30.62 24.40 -15.47
CA THR A 474 -31.04 23.21 -14.71
C THR A 474 -30.01 22.88 -13.63
N SER A 475 -28.71 23.00 -13.92
CA SER A 475 -27.66 22.80 -12.96
C SER A 475 -26.37 23.52 -13.36
N VAL A 476 -25.59 23.92 -12.34
CA VAL A 476 -24.27 24.55 -12.49
C VAL A 476 -23.27 23.77 -11.68
N ASN A 477 -22.48 22.88 -12.30
CA ASN A 477 -21.52 22.01 -11.63
C ASN A 477 -20.23 21.85 -12.45
N GLY A 478 -19.08 21.71 -11.78
CA GLY A 478 -17.81 21.33 -12.41
C GLY A 478 -17.31 22.26 -13.51
N GLY A 479 -17.69 23.57 -13.49
CA GLY A 479 -17.31 24.51 -14.53
C GLY A 479 -18.22 24.50 -15.76
N TYR A 480 -19.35 23.80 -15.68
CA TYR A 480 -20.35 23.71 -16.75
C TYR A 480 -21.73 24.11 -16.25
N LEU A 481 -22.50 24.72 -17.17
CA LEU A 481 -23.91 25.02 -17.04
C LEU A 481 -24.69 24.02 -17.90
N THR A 482 -25.59 23.26 -17.31
CA THR A 482 -26.59 22.49 -18.05
C THR A 482 -27.88 23.30 -18.08
N ALA A 483 -28.43 23.58 -19.26
CA ALA A 483 -29.62 24.39 -19.40
C ALA A 483 -30.44 23.93 -20.61
N TYR A 484 -31.74 24.08 -20.52
CA TYR A 484 -32.67 23.89 -21.67
C TYR A 484 -32.64 25.11 -22.57
N ASP A 485 -32.34 24.93 -23.87
CA ASP A 485 -32.30 25.96 -24.88
C ASP A 485 -33.67 26.02 -25.61
N HIS A 486 -34.45 27.01 -25.29
CA HIS A 486 -35.81 27.20 -25.88
C HIS A 486 -35.85 27.33 -27.41
N ARG A 487 -34.73 27.73 -28.01
CA ARG A 487 -34.67 27.87 -29.50
C ARG A 487 -34.35 26.53 -30.18
N ARG A 488 -33.69 25.63 -29.50
CA ARG A 488 -33.32 24.28 -30.01
C ARG A 488 -34.21 23.17 -29.48
N GLU A 489 -35.03 23.48 -28.48
CA GLU A 489 -35.88 22.54 -27.78
C GLU A 489 -35.11 21.36 -27.23
N ASP A 490 -33.86 21.60 -26.76
CA ASP A 490 -32.97 20.56 -26.29
C ASP A 490 -32.14 21.04 -25.06
N THR A 491 -31.70 20.08 -24.25
CA THR A 491 -30.83 20.36 -23.08
C THR A 491 -29.38 20.38 -23.50
N LEU A 492 -28.74 21.53 -23.38
CA LEU A 492 -27.36 21.75 -23.78
C LEU A 492 -26.45 22.02 -22.58
N THR A 493 -25.18 21.69 -22.77
CA THR A 493 -24.13 21.96 -21.77
C THR A 493 -23.21 23.09 -22.26
N PHE A 494 -23.07 24.13 -21.47
CA PHE A 494 -22.26 25.31 -21.75
C PHE A 494 -21.08 25.38 -20.78
N ALA A 495 -19.87 25.53 -21.29
CA ALA A 495 -18.70 25.76 -20.46
C ALA A 495 -18.70 27.17 -19.86
N LEU A 496 -18.70 27.33 -18.55
CA LEU A 496 -18.84 28.63 -17.87
C LEU A 496 -17.75 29.63 -18.27
N HIS A 497 -16.54 29.20 -18.56
CA HIS A 497 -15.45 30.06 -19.02
C HIS A 497 -15.71 30.70 -20.42
N ARG A 498 -16.72 30.22 -21.14
CA ARG A 498 -17.16 30.74 -22.46
C ARG A 498 -18.43 31.56 -22.37
N VAL A 499 -19.00 31.69 -21.19
CA VAL A 499 -20.13 32.59 -20.94
C VAL A 499 -19.57 34.00 -20.78
N THR A 500 -19.98 34.90 -21.67
CA THR A 500 -19.49 36.28 -21.70
C THR A 500 -20.47 37.28 -21.11
N GLY A 501 -21.67 36.84 -20.78
CA GLY A 501 -22.68 37.66 -20.09
C GLY A 501 -23.94 36.88 -19.79
N VAL A 502 -24.60 37.25 -18.70
CA VAL A 502 -25.89 36.71 -18.26
C VAL A 502 -26.78 37.88 -17.86
N SER A 503 -28.04 37.84 -18.20
CA SER A 503 -29.04 38.77 -17.69
C SER A 503 -30.36 38.06 -17.43
N GLU A 504 -31.06 38.46 -16.38
CA GLU A 504 -32.41 37.94 -16.08
C GLU A 504 -33.43 38.51 -17.07
N LEU A 505 -34.40 37.70 -17.45
CA LEU A 505 -35.57 38.17 -18.22
C LEU A 505 -36.54 38.86 -17.27
N LEU A 506 -36.70 40.19 -17.36
CA LEU A 506 -37.70 40.94 -16.63
C LEU A 506 -39.07 40.73 -17.29
N GLY A 507 -39.95 40.10 -16.58
CA GLY A 507 -41.31 39.66 -16.71
C GLY A 507 -42.21 40.24 -17.83
N ASP A 508 -41.97 40.13 -19.10
CA ASP A 508 -42.94 40.15 -20.22
C ASP A 508 -42.32 39.52 -21.50
N GLU A 509 -41.09 39.04 -21.42
CA GLU A 509 -40.36 38.43 -22.54
C GLU A 509 -40.10 36.92 -22.30
N ALA A 510 -40.90 36.24 -21.49
CA ALA A 510 -40.86 34.81 -21.38
C ALA A 510 -41.51 34.17 -22.61
N PRO A 511 -40.89 33.11 -23.20
CA PRO A 511 -41.36 32.43 -24.40
C PRO A 511 -42.71 31.76 -24.23
#